data_27161c8da606c7dbfb0cfda112a6c44a
#
_entry.id   27161c8da606c7dbfb0cfda112a6c44a
#
_cell.length_a   1.000
_cell.length_b   1.000
_cell.length_c   1.000
_cell.angle_alpha   90.00
_cell.angle_beta   90.00
_cell.angle_gamma   90.00
#
_symmetry.space_group_name_H-M   'P 1'
#
loop_
_entity.id
_entity.type
_entity.pdbx_description
1 polymer ?
#
loop_
_entity_poly.entity_id
_entity_poly.type
_entity_poly.pdbx_seq_one_letter_code
_entity_poly.pdbx_strand_id
1 'polypeptide(L)'
;MLEIAKTTRAPLTIDRAELRLVRLPLLQPFVISTGTMHDRIFPLLTLYSGDHAGYAEGVMDPLPDYLGETLPAAMALLKELFLPMIVGTSFENPAALDKLLAPWRSHQMTKATVEMAFWDLWAKSLNMPLQTVLGGTGDAIDAGVSLGIGSIDDTVARVADHHQQGYKRIKLKIKPGHDVALVRAVRAAFPDIRLSVDANACYTLADAGLLQKLDDLALDYIEQPLAWDDIQDHAILQKRMQTP
;
A
#
# COMPACT_ATOMS: atom_id res chain seq x y z
N MET A 1 -20.36 4.90 2.97
CA MET A 1 -20.52 5.10 4.44
C MET A 1 -20.50 3.71 5.06
N LEU A 2 -19.44 3.35 5.78
CA LEU A 2 -19.35 2.05 6.47
C LEU A 2 -20.33 2.08 7.65
N GLU A 3 -21.33 1.22 7.64
CA GLU A 3 -22.23 1.02 8.76
C GLU A 3 -21.53 0.07 9.75
N ILE A 4 -20.88 0.66 10.76
CA ILE A 4 -20.25 -0.11 11.83
C ILE A 4 -21.40 -0.57 12.76
N ALA A 5 -21.55 -1.89 12.91
CA ALA A 5 -22.53 -2.46 13.84
C ALA A 5 -22.37 -1.80 15.23
N LYS A 6 -23.46 -1.25 15.78
CA LYS A 6 -23.49 -0.68 17.13
C LYS A 6 -23.34 -1.81 18.15
N THR A 7 -22.13 -2.21 18.45
CA THR A 7 -21.84 -3.01 19.63
C THR A 7 -21.83 -2.07 20.84
N THR A 8 -22.78 -2.22 21.72
CA THR A 8 -22.80 -1.56 23.04
C THR A 8 -21.73 -2.18 23.93
N ARG A 9 -20.50 -1.69 23.78
CA ARG A 9 -19.37 -2.11 24.59
C ARG A 9 -18.86 -0.93 25.41
N ALA A 10 -18.22 -1.22 26.55
CA ALA A 10 -17.42 -0.23 27.28
C ALA A 10 -16.29 0.33 26.39
N PRO A 11 -15.99 1.63 26.49
CA PRO A 11 -14.88 2.23 25.76
C PRO A 11 -13.56 1.48 25.98
N LEU A 12 -12.73 1.40 24.95
CA LEU A 12 -11.40 0.79 25.02
C LEU A 12 -10.36 1.84 25.39
N THR A 13 -9.71 1.66 26.53
CA THR A 13 -8.62 2.56 26.98
C THR A 13 -7.29 2.07 26.45
N ILE A 14 -6.49 2.96 25.87
CA ILE A 14 -5.12 2.64 25.49
C ILE A 14 -4.21 2.81 26.73
N ASP A 15 -3.81 1.70 27.32
CA ASP A 15 -3.03 1.71 28.55
C ASP A 15 -1.56 2.07 28.30
N ARG A 16 -1.01 1.60 27.17
CA ARG A 16 0.39 1.75 26.80
C ARG A 16 0.56 1.65 25.28
N ALA A 17 1.57 2.34 24.78
CA ALA A 17 2.08 2.19 23.41
C ALA A 17 3.55 1.83 23.42
N GLU A 18 3.97 1.00 22.47
CA GLU A 18 5.36 0.65 22.22
C GLU A 18 5.69 0.90 20.76
N LEU A 19 6.75 1.69 20.51
CA LEU A 19 7.20 2.05 19.17
C LEU A 19 8.64 1.53 18.98
N ARG A 20 8.80 0.61 18.04
CA ARG A 20 10.08 0.02 17.66
C ARG A 20 10.44 0.42 16.25
N LEU A 21 11.74 0.63 15.99
CA LEU A 21 12.27 0.73 14.65
C LEU A 21 12.79 -0.63 14.24
N VAL A 22 12.24 -1.19 13.16
CA VAL A 22 12.57 -2.53 12.66
C VAL A 22 13.26 -2.38 11.31
N ARG A 23 14.30 -3.19 11.08
CA ARG A 23 14.98 -3.33 9.79
C ARG A 23 14.89 -4.77 9.33
N LEU A 24 14.33 -4.98 8.13
CA LEU A 24 14.22 -6.29 7.48
C LEU A 24 14.99 -6.27 6.15
N PRO A 25 16.06 -7.06 6.02
CA PRO A 25 16.70 -7.26 4.72
C PRO A 25 15.74 -8.00 3.79
N LEU A 26 15.69 -7.56 2.53
CA LEU A 26 14.92 -8.25 1.50
C LEU A 26 15.68 -9.51 1.05
N LEU A 27 14.94 -10.58 0.75
CA LEU A 27 15.52 -11.82 0.19
C LEU A 27 16.15 -11.57 -1.18
N GLN A 28 15.60 -10.63 -1.94
CA GLN A 28 16.12 -10.14 -3.22
C GLN A 28 15.93 -8.64 -3.30
N PRO A 29 16.84 -7.88 -3.92
CA PRO A 29 16.66 -6.46 -4.16
C PRO A 29 15.38 -6.18 -4.95
N PHE A 30 14.64 -5.16 -4.55
CA PHE A 30 13.44 -4.73 -5.25
C PHE A 30 13.73 -3.47 -6.07
N VAL A 31 13.71 -3.62 -7.40
CA VAL A 31 14.05 -2.55 -8.36
C VAL A 31 12.77 -1.92 -8.89
N ILE A 32 12.68 -0.60 -8.75
CA ILE A 32 11.62 0.24 -9.30
C ILE A 32 12.20 1.34 -10.18
N SER A 33 11.36 2.16 -10.81
CA SER A 33 11.81 3.24 -11.70
C SER A 33 12.70 4.27 -10.99
N THR A 34 12.49 4.52 -9.70
CA THR A 34 13.20 5.53 -8.89
C THR A 34 14.43 4.99 -8.17
N GLY A 35 14.62 3.66 -8.06
CA GLY A 35 15.78 3.13 -7.33
C GLY A 35 15.73 1.64 -7.04
N THR A 36 16.65 1.20 -6.17
CA THR A 36 16.74 -0.20 -5.71
C THR A 36 16.68 -0.26 -4.20
N MET A 37 15.76 -1.04 -3.68
CA MET A 37 15.59 -1.28 -2.26
C MET A 37 16.25 -2.62 -1.88
N HIS A 38 17.11 -2.60 -0.87
CA HIS A 38 17.79 -3.80 -0.33
C HIS A 38 17.23 -4.24 1.02
N ASP A 39 16.65 -3.32 1.77
CA ASP A 39 16.00 -3.58 3.04
C ASP A 39 14.80 -2.64 3.26
N ARG A 40 13.96 -3.00 4.22
CA ARG A 40 12.87 -2.14 4.69
C ARG A 40 13.18 -1.72 6.12
N ILE A 41 13.12 -0.40 6.38
CA ILE A 41 13.21 0.17 7.72
C ILE A 41 11.88 0.85 8.00
N PHE A 42 11.21 0.42 9.08
CA PHE A 42 9.87 0.92 9.39
C PHE A 42 9.58 0.95 10.89
N PRO A 43 8.70 1.84 11.35
CA PRO A 43 8.20 1.81 12.73
C PRO A 43 7.18 0.67 12.88
N LEU A 44 7.37 -0.15 13.90
CA LEU A 44 6.36 -1.10 14.37
C LEU A 44 5.72 -0.52 15.63
N LEU A 45 4.45 -0.21 15.53
CA LEU A 45 3.65 0.28 16.65
C LEU A 45 2.87 -0.86 17.28
N THR A 46 2.91 -0.95 18.59
CA THR A 46 2.03 -1.81 19.38
C THR A 46 1.23 -0.96 20.37
N LEU A 47 -0.09 -1.09 20.33
CA LEU A 47 -1.01 -0.49 21.30
C LEU A 47 -1.53 -1.58 22.24
N TYR A 48 -1.65 -1.27 23.52
CA TYR A 48 -2.11 -2.21 24.54
C TYR A 48 -3.37 -1.68 25.25
N SER A 49 -4.29 -2.60 25.57
CA SER A 49 -5.46 -2.37 26.41
C SER A 49 -5.79 -3.64 27.19
N GLY A 50 -5.61 -3.63 28.49
CA GLY A 50 -5.65 -4.86 29.31
C GLY A 50 -4.73 -5.92 28.75
N ASP A 51 -5.27 -7.11 28.53
CA ASP A 51 -4.52 -8.27 28.00
C ASP A 51 -4.43 -8.28 26.46
N HIS A 52 -4.97 -7.28 25.77
CA HIS A 52 -4.98 -7.22 24.31
C HIS A 52 -3.85 -6.34 23.78
N ALA A 53 -3.31 -6.71 22.61
CA ALA A 53 -2.32 -5.95 21.87
C ALA A 53 -2.67 -5.86 20.38
N GLY A 54 -2.64 -4.64 19.83
CA GLY A 54 -2.82 -4.37 18.41
C GLY A 54 -1.54 -3.85 17.77
N TYR A 55 -1.30 -4.21 16.52
CA TYR A 55 -0.04 -3.97 15.81
C TYR A 55 -0.26 -3.24 14.51
N ALA A 56 0.70 -2.40 14.15
CA ALA A 56 0.80 -1.82 12.80
C ALA A 56 2.26 -1.53 12.42
N GLU A 57 2.55 -1.67 11.14
CA GLU A 57 3.77 -1.17 10.50
C GLU A 57 3.51 0.19 9.87
N GLY A 58 4.44 1.13 10.06
CA GLY A 58 4.45 2.35 9.25
C GLY A 58 5.17 2.10 7.92
N VAL A 59 4.76 2.79 6.86
CA VAL A 59 5.27 2.52 5.49
C VAL A 59 6.12 3.66 4.93
N MET A 60 6.46 4.66 5.74
CA MET A 60 7.25 5.82 5.36
C MET A 60 8.69 5.42 5.05
N ASP A 61 9.21 5.90 3.94
CA ASP A 61 10.60 5.70 3.56
C ASP A 61 11.55 6.67 4.33
N PRO A 62 12.84 6.35 4.44
CA PRO A 62 13.79 7.23 5.13
C PRO A 62 13.93 8.62 4.52
N LEU A 63 13.78 8.74 3.18
CA LEU A 63 13.90 9.96 2.39
C LEU A 63 12.59 10.28 1.66
N PRO A 64 12.33 11.56 1.34
CA PRO A 64 11.13 11.98 0.60
C PRO A 64 11.29 11.86 -0.91
N ASP A 65 11.85 10.76 -1.38
CA ASP A 65 12.13 10.49 -2.79
C ASP A 65 10.98 9.79 -3.53
N TYR A 66 10.05 9.23 -2.76
CA TYR A 66 8.83 8.62 -3.30
C TYR A 66 7.57 9.36 -2.83
N LEU A 67 7.44 9.62 -1.52
CA LEU A 67 6.35 10.40 -0.92
C LEU A 67 6.90 11.43 0.07
N GLY A 68 6.12 12.48 0.35
CA GLY A 68 6.58 13.57 1.22
C GLY A 68 6.73 13.21 2.70
N GLU A 69 6.06 12.15 3.18
CA GLU A 69 6.23 11.68 4.55
C GLU A 69 7.52 10.86 4.68
N THR A 70 8.33 11.18 5.68
CA THR A 70 9.59 10.47 5.94
C THR A 70 9.56 9.76 7.28
N LEU A 71 10.32 8.68 7.39
CA LEU A 71 10.47 7.93 8.64
C LEU A 71 10.90 8.80 9.83
N PRO A 72 11.90 9.71 9.72
CA PRO A 72 12.26 10.60 10.84
C PRO A 72 11.11 11.50 11.29
N ALA A 73 10.37 12.11 10.35
CA ALA A 73 9.23 12.96 10.66
C ALA A 73 8.09 12.17 11.32
N ALA A 74 7.78 11.00 10.80
CA ALA A 74 6.78 10.11 11.38
C ALA A 74 7.15 9.66 12.80
N MET A 75 8.41 9.27 13.03
CA MET A 75 8.88 8.88 14.36
C MET A 75 8.77 10.02 15.38
N ALA A 76 9.06 11.27 14.97
CA ALA A 76 8.89 12.45 15.81
C ALA A 76 7.41 12.69 16.14
N LEU A 77 6.52 12.71 15.12
CA LEU A 77 5.08 12.88 15.31
C LEU A 77 4.45 11.80 16.17
N LEU A 78 4.82 10.53 15.95
CA LEU A 78 4.34 9.44 16.79
C LEU A 78 4.74 9.65 18.24
N LYS A 79 6.03 9.94 18.53
CA LYS A 79 6.54 10.06 19.90
C LYS A 79 6.06 11.31 20.62
N GLU A 80 6.02 12.45 19.94
CA GLU A 80 5.83 13.76 20.59
C GLU A 80 4.39 14.23 20.53
N LEU A 81 3.56 13.69 19.62
CA LEU A 81 2.20 14.15 19.42
C LEU A 81 1.17 13.02 19.54
N PHE A 82 1.16 12.05 18.62
CA PHE A 82 0.04 11.14 18.51
C PHE A 82 -0.03 10.12 19.66
N LEU A 83 1.09 9.50 20.04
CA LEU A 83 1.07 8.54 21.16
C LEU A 83 0.77 9.21 22.50
N PRO A 84 1.32 10.39 22.86
CA PRO A 84 0.90 11.11 24.06
C PRO A 84 -0.59 11.51 24.09
N MET A 85 -1.21 11.74 22.93
CA MET A 85 -2.63 12.09 22.85
C MET A 85 -3.55 10.87 23.09
N ILE A 86 -3.11 9.66 22.73
CA ILE A 86 -3.97 8.47 22.78
C ILE A 86 -3.74 7.61 24.01
N VAL A 87 -2.54 7.58 24.57
CA VAL A 87 -2.24 6.82 25.79
C VAL A 87 -2.99 7.41 26.97
N GLY A 88 -3.69 6.58 27.72
CA GLY A 88 -4.61 6.98 28.81
C GLY A 88 -5.99 7.43 28.32
N THR A 89 -6.23 7.50 27.02
CA THR A 89 -7.51 7.91 26.45
C THR A 89 -8.40 6.69 26.17
N SER A 90 -9.71 6.83 26.43
CA SER A 90 -10.72 5.83 26.14
C SER A 90 -11.48 6.19 24.88
N PHE A 91 -11.67 5.20 23.99
CA PHE A 91 -12.36 5.35 22.72
C PHE A 91 -13.60 4.43 22.67
N GLU A 92 -14.73 4.97 22.32
CA GLU A 92 -15.98 4.21 22.15
C GLU A 92 -15.95 3.29 20.93
N ASN A 93 -15.21 3.67 19.90
CA ASN A 93 -15.06 2.94 18.64
C ASN A 93 -13.89 3.54 17.80
N PRO A 94 -13.45 2.91 16.71
CA PRO A 94 -12.38 3.42 15.87
C PRO A 94 -12.64 4.80 15.25
N ALA A 95 -13.90 5.14 14.95
CA ALA A 95 -14.23 6.46 14.43
C ALA A 95 -13.99 7.60 15.43
N ALA A 96 -13.96 7.31 16.75
CA ALA A 96 -13.60 8.29 17.76
C ALA A 96 -12.09 8.63 17.70
N LEU A 97 -11.25 7.64 17.40
CA LEU A 97 -9.83 7.88 17.15
C LEU A 97 -9.62 8.71 15.89
N ASP A 98 -10.31 8.36 14.79
CA ASP A 98 -10.23 9.12 13.53
C ASP A 98 -10.57 10.60 13.74
N LYS A 99 -11.64 10.90 14.50
CA LYS A 99 -12.00 12.27 14.86
C LYS A 99 -10.91 13.00 15.65
N LEU A 100 -10.18 12.30 16.50
CA LEU A 100 -9.07 12.87 17.27
C LEU A 100 -7.89 13.23 16.35
N LEU A 101 -7.63 12.42 15.33
CA LEU A 101 -6.52 12.60 14.38
C LEU A 101 -6.87 13.55 13.22
N ALA A 102 -8.15 13.75 12.90
CA ALA A 102 -8.62 14.52 11.76
C ALA A 102 -8.14 15.99 11.71
N PRO A 103 -8.02 16.75 12.83
CA PRO A 103 -7.53 18.13 12.79
C PRO A 103 -6.08 18.28 12.30
N TRP A 104 -5.28 17.24 12.41
CA TRP A 104 -3.87 17.27 12.02
C TRP A 104 -3.74 17.08 10.50
N ARG A 105 -3.19 18.09 9.83
CA ARG A 105 -3.05 18.09 8.38
C ARG A 105 -1.91 17.20 7.92
N SER A 106 -2.04 16.61 6.70
CA SER A 106 -1.03 15.72 6.12
C SER A 106 -0.71 14.50 6.98
N HIS A 107 0.45 13.89 6.79
CA HIS A 107 0.95 12.75 7.57
C HIS A 107 -0.02 11.57 7.62
N GLN A 108 -0.60 11.22 6.47
CA GLN A 108 -1.62 10.18 6.37
C GLN A 108 -1.06 8.80 6.70
N MET A 109 0.18 8.50 6.30
CA MET A 109 0.84 7.24 6.65
C MET A 109 1.09 7.13 8.15
N THR A 110 1.52 8.23 8.79
CA THR A 110 1.74 8.28 10.25
C THR A 110 0.44 8.07 10.99
N LYS A 111 -0.65 8.73 10.58
CA LYS A 111 -2.00 8.53 11.15
C LYS A 111 -2.50 7.12 10.93
N ALA A 112 -2.35 6.59 9.71
CA ALA A 112 -2.74 5.22 9.37
C ALA A 112 -2.01 4.19 10.23
N THR A 113 -0.74 4.43 10.60
CA THR A 113 -0.01 3.55 11.53
C THR A 113 -0.74 3.45 12.89
N VAL A 114 -1.22 4.58 13.41
CA VAL A 114 -1.98 4.61 14.67
C VAL A 114 -3.35 3.93 14.51
N GLU A 115 -4.06 4.26 13.44
CA GLU A 115 -5.39 3.71 13.16
C GLU A 115 -5.37 2.19 12.95
N MET A 116 -4.43 1.68 12.15
CA MET A 116 -4.31 0.24 11.90
C MET A 116 -3.99 -0.54 13.18
N ALA A 117 -3.09 -0.02 14.04
CA ALA A 117 -2.83 -0.64 15.34
C ALA A 117 -4.06 -0.63 16.24
N PHE A 118 -4.85 0.45 16.20
CA PHE A 118 -6.08 0.53 16.98
C PHE A 118 -7.18 -0.39 16.43
N TRP A 119 -7.36 -0.50 15.11
CA TRP A 119 -8.32 -1.42 14.51
C TRP A 119 -8.00 -2.88 14.82
N ASP A 120 -6.71 -3.26 14.78
CA ASP A 120 -6.27 -4.61 15.17
C ASP A 120 -6.56 -4.88 16.66
N LEU A 121 -6.21 -3.93 17.52
CA LEU A 121 -6.51 -3.99 18.96
C LEU A 121 -8.03 -4.10 19.22
N TRP A 122 -8.83 -3.27 18.53
CA TRP A 122 -10.28 -3.26 18.63
C TRP A 122 -10.89 -4.61 18.25
N ALA A 123 -10.50 -5.17 17.11
CA ALA A 123 -10.99 -6.46 16.65
C ALA A 123 -10.64 -7.59 17.62
N LYS A 124 -9.41 -7.64 18.11
CA LYS A 124 -8.95 -8.60 19.12
C LYS A 124 -9.71 -8.47 20.42
N SER A 125 -9.96 -7.27 20.86
CA SER A 125 -10.73 -7.01 22.07
C SER A 125 -12.20 -7.43 21.98
N LEU A 126 -12.73 -7.57 20.76
CA LEU A 126 -14.05 -8.13 20.47
C LEU A 126 -14.00 -9.66 20.28
N ASN A 127 -12.80 -10.26 20.27
CA ASN A 127 -12.58 -11.64 19.86
C ASN A 127 -13.15 -11.95 18.46
N MET A 128 -13.01 -11.00 17.53
CA MET A 128 -13.54 -11.08 16.16
C MET A 128 -12.43 -10.88 15.14
N PRO A 129 -12.47 -11.55 13.99
CA PRO A 129 -11.59 -11.21 12.87
C PRO A 129 -11.76 -9.75 12.43
N LEU A 130 -10.68 -9.06 12.11
CA LEU A 130 -10.74 -7.68 11.63
C LEU A 130 -11.63 -7.55 10.39
N GLN A 131 -11.57 -8.51 9.48
CA GLN A 131 -12.45 -8.59 8.32
C GLN A 131 -13.93 -8.46 8.69
N THR A 132 -14.38 -9.20 9.71
CA THR A 132 -15.77 -9.18 10.19
C THR A 132 -16.11 -7.83 10.78
N VAL A 133 -15.20 -7.24 11.56
CA VAL A 133 -15.41 -5.91 12.18
C VAL A 133 -15.52 -4.81 11.11
N LEU A 134 -14.82 -4.97 9.99
CA LEU A 134 -14.89 -4.06 8.84
C LEU A 134 -16.08 -4.34 7.91
N GLY A 135 -16.92 -5.34 8.21
CA GLY A 135 -18.09 -5.70 7.41
C GLY A 135 -17.79 -6.59 6.21
N GLY A 136 -16.60 -7.20 6.15
CA GLY A 136 -16.23 -8.16 5.11
C GLY A 136 -17.00 -9.47 5.29
N THR A 137 -17.48 -10.04 4.16
CA THR A 137 -18.30 -11.26 4.12
C THR A 137 -17.69 -12.39 3.31
N GLY A 138 -16.58 -12.13 2.59
CA GLY A 138 -15.91 -13.13 1.76
C GLY A 138 -14.95 -14.00 2.56
N ASP A 139 -14.81 -15.26 2.16
CA ASP A 139 -13.89 -16.20 2.81
C ASP A 139 -12.46 -16.09 2.25
N ALA A 140 -12.31 -15.58 1.03
CA ALA A 140 -11.03 -15.43 0.34
C ALA A 140 -11.05 -14.25 -0.65
N ILE A 141 -9.86 -13.78 -1.00
CA ILE A 141 -9.61 -12.81 -2.06
C ILE A 141 -8.44 -13.27 -2.92
N ASP A 142 -8.54 -13.05 -4.24
CA ASP A 142 -7.44 -13.35 -5.16
C ASP A 142 -6.23 -12.48 -4.87
N ALA A 143 -5.10 -13.12 -4.57
CA ALA A 143 -3.84 -12.43 -4.35
C ALA A 143 -3.21 -12.00 -5.69
N GLY A 144 -2.58 -10.83 -5.68
CA GLY A 144 -1.70 -10.35 -6.74
C GLY A 144 -0.25 -10.27 -6.27
N VAL A 145 0.69 -10.27 -7.22
CA VAL A 145 2.11 -10.04 -6.95
C VAL A 145 2.65 -8.91 -7.83
N SER A 146 3.50 -8.05 -7.26
CA SER A 146 4.23 -7.02 -7.99
C SER A 146 5.66 -7.49 -8.25
N LEU A 147 6.07 -7.49 -9.52
CA LEU A 147 7.40 -7.88 -9.94
C LEU A 147 8.24 -6.63 -10.22
N GLY A 148 9.38 -6.51 -9.55
CA GLY A 148 10.37 -5.48 -9.82
C GLY A 148 11.00 -5.64 -11.20
N ILE A 149 11.65 -4.57 -11.68
CA ILE A 149 12.30 -4.53 -12.99
C ILE A 149 13.44 -5.56 -13.06
N GLY A 150 13.45 -6.35 -14.12
CA GLY A 150 14.45 -7.36 -14.44
C GLY A 150 14.60 -7.51 -15.95
N SER A 151 15.36 -8.47 -16.46
CA SER A 151 15.35 -8.80 -17.89
C SER A 151 13.99 -9.36 -18.33
N ILE A 152 13.70 -9.33 -19.62
CA ILE A 152 12.44 -9.87 -20.14
C ILE A 152 12.33 -11.37 -19.80
N ASP A 153 13.39 -12.14 -20.06
CA ASP A 153 13.38 -13.59 -19.83
C ASP A 153 13.22 -13.93 -18.34
N ASP A 154 13.94 -13.23 -17.45
CA ASP A 154 13.79 -13.38 -16.00
C ASP A 154 12.36 -13.02 -15.56
N THR A 155 11.79 -11.93 -16.08
CA THR A 155 10.44 -11.53 -15.72
C THR A 155 9.41 -12.55 -16.18
N VAL A 156 9.52 -13.09 -17.39
CA VAL A 156 8.63 -14.14 -17.89
C VAL A 156 8.74 -15.41 -17.02
N ALA A 157 9.95 -15.82 -16.63
CA ALA A 157 10.15 -16.93 -15.71
C ALA A 157 9.52 -16.70 -14.35
N ARG A 158 9.69 -15.52 -13.76
CA ARG A 158 9.08 -15.15 -12.47
C ARG A 158 7.57 -15.10 -12.54
N VAL A 159 6.98 -14.63 -13.65
CA VAL A 159 5.53 -14.70 -13.88
C VAL A 159 5.06 -16.15 -13.88
N ALA A 160 5.79 -17.07 -14.57
CA ALA A 160 5.47 -18.49 -14.57
C ALA A 160 5.45 -19.07 -13.16
N ASP A 161 6.49 -18.81 -12.36
CA ASP A 161 6.61 -19.30 -10.99
C ASP A 161 5.46 -18.81 -10.10
N HIS A 162 5.15 -17.51 -10.14
CA HIS A 162 4.06 -16.96 -9.33
C HIS A 162 2.68 -17.44 -9.81
N HIS A 163 2.47 -17.57 -11.12
CA HIS A 163 1.23 -18.13 -11.66
C HIS A 163 1.04 -19.58 -11.20
N GLN A 164 2.10 -20.39 -11.22
CA GLN A 164 2.08 -21.77 -10.71
C GLN A 164 1.80 -21.82 -9.20
N GLN A 165 2.26 -20.84 -8.42
CA GLN A 165 1.95 -20.70 -6.99
C GLN A 165 0.50 -20.27 -6.73
N GLY A 166 -0.28 -19.95 -7.77
CA GLY A 166 -1.69 -19.61 -7.65
C GLY A 166 -2.01 -18.12 -7.60
N TYR A 167 -1.03 -17.24 -7.78
CA TYR A 167 -1.31 -15.80 -7.92
C TYR A 167 -2.16 -15.53 -9.16
N LYS A 168 -3.26 -14.77 -8.98
CA LYS A 168 -4.25 -14.50 -10.02
C LYS A 168 -4.02 -13.20 -10.78
N ARG A 169 -3.24 -12.29 -10.20
CA ARG A 169 -2.94 -10.98 -10.78
C ARG A 169 -1.45 -10.72 -10.71
N ILE A 170 -0.88 -10.28 -11.83
CA ILE A 170 0.53 -9.90 -11.92
C ILE A 170 0.61 -8.40 -12.22
N LYS A 171 1.39 -7.66 -11.42
CA LYS A 171 1.75 -6.27 -11.69
C LYS A 171 3.23 -6.17 -12.05
N LEU A 172 3.54 -5.64 -13.22
CA LEU A 172 4.90 -5.44 -13.69
C LEU A 172 5.33 -3.99 -13.46
N LYS A 173 6.52 -3.78 -12.93
CA LYS A 173 7.15 -2.46 -12.92
C LYS A 173 7.69 -2.15 -14.31
N ILE A 174 7.36 -0.96 -14.82
CA ILE A 174 7.83 -0.46 -16.12
C ILE A 174 8.55 0.88 -15.99
N LYS A 175 9.37 1.18 -16.97
CA LYS A 175 10.04 2.49 -17.14
C LYS A 175 10.41 2.69 -18.61
N PRO A 176 10.76 3.92 -19.05
CA PRO A 176 11.21 4.18 -20.41
C PRO A 176 12.27 3.19 -20.87
N GLY A 177 12.05 2.56 -22.05
CA GLY A 177 12.90 1.53 -22.61
C GLY A 177 12.76 0.12 -22.00
N HIS A 178 11.90 -0.04 -20.99
CA HIS A 178 11.62 -1.32 -20.33
C HIS A 178 10.12 -1.42 -20.04
N ASP A 179 9.32 -1.43 -21.09
CA ASP A 179 7.88 -1.23 -21.07
C ASP A 179 7.16 -2.14 -22.09
N VAL A 180 6.78 -1.62 -23.25
CA VAL A 180 5.96 -2.32 -24.25
C VAL A 180 6.52 -3.69 -24.64
N ALA A 181 7.84 -3.80 -24.83
CA ALA A 181 8.47 -5.06 -25.21
C ALA A 181 8.35 -6.12 -24.11
N LEU A 182 8.56 -5.72 -22.85
CA LEU A 182 8.38 -6.58 -21.68
C LEU A 182 6.93 -7.07 -21.56
N VAL A 183 5.97 -6.14 -21.59
CA VAL A 183 4.54 -6.45 -21.44
C VAL A 183 4.07 -7.37 -22.56
N ARG A 184 4.52 -7.12 -23.79
CA ARG A 184 4.20 -7.97 -24.97
C ARG A 184 4.74 -9.38 -24.80
N ALA A 185 5.97 -9.53 -24.32
CA ALA A 185 6.56 -10.84 -24.07
C ALA A 185 5.80 -11.63 -23.00
N VAL A 186 5.44 -10.98 -21.88
CA VAL A 186 4.64 -11.61 -20.83
C VAL A 186 3.25 -11.96 -21.34
N ARG A 187 2.56 -11.09 -22.07
CA ARG A 187 1.24 -11.36 -22.64
C ARG A 187 1.27 -12.52 -23.67
N ALA A 188 2.33 -12.58 -24.48
CA ALA A 188 2.50 -13.68 -25.44
C ALA A 188 2.68 -15.05 -24.72
N ALA A 189 3.42 -15.07 -23.62
CA ALA A 189 3.62 -16.27 -22.81
C ALA A 189 2.38 -16.66 -21.98
N PHE A 190 1.60 -15.68 -21.55
CA PHE A 190 0.43 -15.86 -20.68
C PHE A 190 -0.78 -15.06 -21.21
N PRO A 191 -1.49 -15.57 -22.23
CA PRO A 191 -2.57 -14.82 -22.90
C PRO A 191 -3.72 -14.40 -21.96
N ASP A 192 -4.05 -15.23 -20.97
CA ASP A 192 -5.24 -15.08 -20.13
C ASP A 192 -4.95 -14.52 -18.71
N ILE A 193 -3.66 -14.28 -18.39
CA ILE A 193 -3.33 -13.80 -17.05
C ILE A 193 -3.82 -12.36 -16.84
N ARG A 194 -4.35 -12.05 -15.67
CA ARG A 194 -4.68 -10.67 -15.29
C ARG A 194 -3.38 -9.91 -15.07
N LEU A 195 -3.17 -8.90 -15.90
CA LEU A 195 -1.91 -8.16 -15.98
C LEU A 195 -2.17 -6.66 -15.83
N SER A 196 -1.39 -6.02 -14.99
CA SER A 196 -1.32 -4.57 -14.85
C SER A 196 0.13 -4.11 -14.87
N VAL A 197 0.35 -2.84 -15.13
CA VAL A 197 1.68 -2.24 -15.08
C VAL A 197 1.70 -1.05 -14.13
N ASP A 198 2.87 -0.77 -13.55
CA ASP A 198 3.10 0.35 -12.64
C ASP A 198 4.38 1.08 -13.06
N ALA A 199 4.21 2.34 -13.42
CA ALA A 199 5.27 3.20 -13.93
C ALA A 199 5.96 4.03 -12.83
N ASN A 200 5.38 4.13 -11.64
CA ASN A 200 5.88 4.97 -10.55
C ASN A 200 6.25 6.39 -11.01
N ALA A 201 5.35 7.04 -11.76
CA ALA A 201 5.47 8.43 -12.21
C ALA A 201 6.68 8.73 -13.13
N CYS A 202 7.15 7.75 -13.90
CA CYS A 202 8.39 7.93 -14.69
C CYS A 202 8.18 8.40 -16.15
N TYR A 203 6.92 8.62 -16.57
CA TYR A 203 6.59 9.16 -17.89
C TYR A 203 6.03 10.58 -17.79
N THR A 204 5.87 11.19 -18.95
CA THR A 204 5.22 12.50 -19.15
C THR A 204 4.12 12.38 -20.20
N LEU A 205 3.28 13.40 -20.37
CA LEU A 205 2.27 13.42 -21.43
C LEU A 205 2.89 13.35 -22.85
N ALA A 206 4.16 13.72 -22.99
CA ALA A 206 4.88 13.56 -24.27
C ALA A 206 5.04 12.08 -24.67
N ASP A 207 5.04 11.17 -23.69
CA ASP A 207 5.16 9.72 -23.88
C ASP A 207 3.82 9.04 -24.19
N ALA A 208 2.71 9.80 -24.33
CA ALA A 208 1.39 9.24 -24.58
C ALA A 208 1.34 8.28 -25.77
N GLY A 209 2.06 8.58 -26.86
CA GLY A 209 2.13 7.70 -28.04
C GLY A 209 2.88 6.39 -27.79
N LEU A 210 3.76 6.32 -26.77
CA LEU A 210 4.38 5.09 -26.32
C LEU A 210 3.41 4.29 -25.45
N LEU A 211 2.76 4.96 -24.48
CA LEU A 211 1.81 4.33 -23.57
C LEU A 211 0.58 3.76 -24.30
N GLN A 212 0.09 4.42 -25.35
CA GLN A 212 -0.97 3.88 -26.20
C GLN A 212 -0.66 2.50 -26.81
N LYS A 213 0.60 2.16 -27.00
CA LYS A 213 0.99 0.81 -27.49
C LYS A 213 0.73 -0.31 -26.48
N LEU A 214 0.38 0.05 -25.23
CA LEU A 214 -0.04 -0.89 -24.20
C LEU A 214 -1.53 -1.23 -24.29
N ASP A 215 -2.35 -0.42 -24.96
CA ASP A 215 -3.81 -0.63 -25.10
C ASP A 215 -4.16 -1.99 -25.74
N ASP A 216 -3.35 -2.45 -26.70
CA ASP A 216 -3.56 -3.73 -27.36
C ASP A 216 -3.15 -4.96 -26.54
N LEU A 217 -2.62 -4.75 -25.32
CA LEU A 217 -2.06 -5.82 -24.50
C LEU A 217 -3.00 -6.29 -23.38
N ALA A 218 -4.27 -5.89 -23.42
CA ALA A 218 -5.33 -6.30 -22.49
C ALA A 218 -4.92 -6.16 -21.02
N LEU A 219 -4.42 -4.99 -20.63
CA LEU A 219 -4.07 -4.68 -19.25
C LEU A 219 -5.33 -4.34 -18.45
N ASP A 220 -5.36 -4.73 -17.17
CA ASP A 220 -6.40 -4.31 -16.24
C ASP A 220 -6.35 -2.78 -16.00
N TYR A 221 -5.13 -2.22 -15.89
CA TYR A 221 -4.85 -0.78 -15.73
C TYR A 221 -3.36 -0.46 -15.89
N ILE A 222 -3.05 0.84 -16.03
CA ILE A 222 -1.69 1.39 -15.91
C ILE A 222 -1.65 2.28 -14.69
N GLU A 223 -0.90 1.85 -13.65
CA GLU A 223 -0.76 2.56 -12.40
C GLU A 223 0.26 3.68 -12.53
N GLN A 224 -0.16 4.89 -12.18
CA GLN A 224 0.66 6.08 -12.01
C GLN A 224 1.68 6.32 -13.13
N PRO A 225 1.23 6.47 -14.39
CA PRO A 225 2.15 6.70 -15.51
C PRO A 225 2.86 8.05 -15.42
N LEU A 226 2.17 9.11 -15.00
CA LEU A 226 2.67 10.48 -14.93
C LEU A 226 2.97 10.89 -13.49
N ALA A 227 3.43 12.13 -13.28
CA ALA A 227 3.72 12.68 -11.95
C ALA A 227 2.54 12.50 -10.99
N TRP A 228 2.82 12.16 -9.75
CA TRP A 228 1.82 11.73 -8.76
C TRP A 228 0.78 12.80 -8.42
N ASP A 229 1.09 14.07 -8.61
CA ASP A 229 0.23 15.23 -8.36
C ASP A 229 -0.37 15.85 -9.63
N ASP A 230 -0.03 15.32 -10.81
CA ASP A 230 -0.49 15.84 -12.10
C ASP A 230 -1.82 15.19 -12.53
N ILE A 231 -2.91 15.58 -11.87
CA ILE A 231 -4.26 15.10 -12.20
C ILE A 231 -4.70 15.55 -13.60
N GLN A 232 -4.25 16.71 -14.07
CA GLN A 232 -4.68 17.28 -15.35
C GLN A 232 -4.16 16.47 -16.54
N ASP A 233 -2.87 16.17 -16.58
CA ASP A 233 -2.28 15.39 -17.65
C ASP A 233 -2.72 13.92 -17.61
N HIS A 234 -2.96 13.35 -16.41
CA HIS A 234 -3.61 12.04 -16.31
C HIS A 234 -4.99 12.02 -16.96
N ALA A 235 -5.80 13.06 -16.73
CA ALA A 235 -7.12 13.17 -17.36
C ALA A 235 -7.03 13.34 -18.89
N ILE A 236 -5.99 14.01 -19.40
CA ILE A 236 -5.71 14.13 -20.83
C ILE A 236 -5.25 12.79 -21.41
N LEU A 237 -4.33 12.10 -20.71
CA LEU A 237 -3.84 10.79 -21.11
C LEU A 237 -4.98 9.77 -21.18
N GLN A 238 -5.83 9.69 -20.15
CA GLN A 238 -6.97 8.76 -20.12
C GLN A 238 -7.94 8.94 -21.30
N LYS A 239 -8.14 10.17 -21.79
CA LYS A 239 -8.96 10.41 -22.98
C LYS A 239 -8.34 9.86 -24.27
N ARG A 240 -7.06 9.55 -24.28
CA ARG A 240 -6.30 9.02 -25.44
C ARG A 240 -6.10 7.52 -25.38
N MET A 241 -6.47 6.88 -24.26
CA MET A 241 -6.24 5.46 -24.00
C MET A 241 -7.56 4.75 -23.69
N GLN A 242 -7.61 3.45 -24.01
CA GLN A 242 -8.70 2.54 -23.63
C GLN A 242 -8.43 1.90 -22.27
N THR A 243 -7.17 1.58 -22.01
CA THR A 243 -6.72 1.03 -20.69
C THR A 243 -6.89 2.09 -19.59
N PRO A 244 -7.54 1.75 -18.46
CA PRO A 244 -7.68 2.63 -17.31
C PRO A 244 -6.34 3.04 -16.71
#